data_b87065958510f11925ec5dea510b293c
#
_entry.id   b87065958510f11925ec5dea510b293c
#
_cell.length_a   1.000
_cell.length_b   1.000
_cell.length_c   1.000
_cell.angle_alpha   90.00
_cell.angle_beta   90.00
_cell.angle_gamma   90.00
#
_symmetry.space_group_name_H-M   'P 1'
#
loop_
_entity.id
_entity.type
_entity.pdbx_description
1 polymer ?
#
loop_
_entity_poly.entity_id
_entity_poly.type
_entity_poly.pdbx_seq_one_letter_code
_entity_poly.pdbx_strand_id
1 'polypeptide(L)'
;MKDELGKIYENRFSGHEKYRNEVWKILTNQFFSRWIDKNAKVLDLGCGYGEFINNIQCQVRHAMDLNPNTQNHLTKEVIFHEQDCSKPWQIAPESLDIIFTSNFFEHLPNKQMLNQTVKNIR
;
A
#
# COMPACT_ATOMS: atom_id res chain seq x y z
N MET A 1 9.14 31.25 -7.08
CA MET A 1 9.26 30.86 -5.67
C MET A 1 8.56 29.54 -5.34
N LYS A 2 7.29 29.38 -5.68
CA LYS A 2 6.59 28.10 -5.47
C LYS A 2 7.23 26.95 -6.24
N ASP A 3 7.74 27.20 -7.44
CA ASP A 3 8.32 26.16 -8.28
C ASP A 3 9.70 25.68 -7.77
N GLU A 4 10.49 26.55 -7.16
CA GLU A 4 11.77 26.19 -6.58
C GLU A 4 11.61 25.36 -5.32
N LEU A 5 10.66 25.73 -4.45
CA LEU A 5 10.31 24.95 -3.25
C LEU A 5 9.76 23.57 -3.63
N GLY A 6 8.88 23.51 -4.65
CA GLY A 6 8.36 22.26 -5.17
C GLY A 6 9.46 21.34 -5.67
N LYS A 7 10.44 21.87 -6.43
CA LYS A 7 11.57 21.10 -6.93
C LYS A 7 12.48 20.59 -5.81
N ILE A 8 12.71 21.40 -4.78
CA ILE A 8 13.50 20.99 -3.61
C ILE A 8 12.79 19.86 -2.86
N TYR A 9 11.49 19.97 -2.67
CA TYR A 9 10.70 18.91 -2.04
C TYR A 9 10.69 17.65 -2.88
N GLU A 10 10.46 17.76 -4.18
CA GLU A 10 10.49 16.62 -5.10
C GLU A 10 11.84 15.90 -5.07
N ASN A 11 12.94 16.64 -5.08
CA ASN A 11 14.28 16.06 -5.02
C ASN A 11 14.55 15.36 -3.69
N ARG A 12 14.07 15.91 -2.58
CA ARG A 12 14.18 15.28 -1.27
C ARG A 12 13.34 14.00 -1.21
N PHE A 13 12.09 14.08 -1.66
CA PHE A 13 11.19 12.92 -1.68
C PHE A 13 11.71 11.82 -2.59
N SER A 14 12.22 12.15 -3.77
CA SER A 14 12.74 11.14 -4.69
C SER A 14 13.97 10.43 -4.13
N GLY A 15 14.84 11.13 -3.39
CA GLY A 15 15.96 10.53 -2.69
C GLY A 15 15.52 9.59 -1.57
N HIS A 16 14.57 10.02 -0.76
CA HIS A 16 13.97 9.20 0.30
C HIS A 16 13.17 8.02 -0.27
N GLU A 17 12.42 8.25 -1.34
CA GLU A 17 11.68 7.18 -2.02
C GLU A 17 12.61 6.08 -2.52
N LYS A 18 13.71 6.47 -3.15
CA LYS A 18 14.69 5.51 -3.68
C LYS A 18 15.30 4.68 -2.57
N TYR A 19 15.70 5.32 -1.47
CA TYR A 19 16.25 4.64 -0.31
C TYR A 19 15.22 3.70 0.32
N ARG A 20 14.00 4.18 0.55
CA ARG A 20 12.92 3.39 1.12
C ARG A 20 12.59 2.19 0.23
N ASN A 21 12.54 2.39 -1.08
CA ASN A 21 12.27 1.32 -2.02
C ASN A 21 13.35 0.24 -1.96
N GLU A 22 14.62 0.61 -1.84
CA GLU A 22 15.71 -0.35 -1.67
C GLU A 22 15.59 -1.15 -0.37
N VAL A 23 15.24 -0.48 0.73
CA VAL A 23 14.99 -1.14 2.02
C VAL A 23 13.82 -2.12 1.90
N TRP A 24 12.73 -1.70 1.26
CA TRP A 24 11.55 -2.55 1.10
C TRP A 24 11.79 -3.73 0.17
N LYS A 25 12.65 -3.59 -0.84
CA LYS A 25 13.07 -4.73 -1.65
C LYS A 25 13.71 -5.82 -0.79
N ILE A 26 14.57 -5.43 0.12
CA ILE A 26 15.21 -6.37 1.04
C ILE A 26 14.18 -7.01 1.97
N LEU A 27 13.32 -6.19 2.58
CA LEU A 27 12.28 -6.67 3.49
C LEU A 27 11.33 -7.65 2.82
N THR A 28 10.86 -7.32 1.62
CA THR A 28 9.92 -8.19 0.90
C THR A 28 10.58 -9.49 0.47
N ASN A 29 11.79 -9.45 -0.04
CA ASN A 29 12.48 -10.63 -0.58
C ASN A 29 13.03 -11.55 0.51
N GLN A 30 13.48 -11.00 1.65
CA GLN A 30 14.18 -11.78 2.67
C GLN A 30 13.37 -12.01 3.94
N PHE A 31 12.42 -11.13 4.25
CA PHE A 31 11.62 -11.23 5.48
C PHE A 31 10.19 -11.66 5.20
N PHE A 32 9.42 -10.83 4.50
CA PHE A 32 8.00 -11.09 4.27
C PHE A 32 7.74 -12.27 3.35
N SER A 33 8.67 -12.61 2.47
CA SER A 33 8.55 -13.79 1.61
C SER A 33 8.42 -15.10 2.39
N ARG A 34 8.78 -15.12 3.65
CA ARG A 34 8.62 -16.29 4.52
C ARG A 34 7.16 -16.62 4.79
N TRP A 35 6.28 -15.63 4.74
CA TRP A 35 4.85 -15.80 5.06
C TRP A 35 3.94 -15.59 3.85
N ILE A 36 4.46 -15.06 2.76
CA ILE A 36 3.68 -14.72 1.57
C ILE A 36 4.14 -15.58 0.41
N ASP A 37 3.28 -16.54 0.05
CA ASP A 37 3.52 -17.46 -1.05
C ASP A 37 3.46 -16.71 -2.40
N LYS A 38 4.22 -17.20 -3.38
CA LYS A 38 4.18 -16.67 -4.75
C LYS A 38 2.80 -16.77 -5.39
N ASN A 39 1.97 -17.69 -4.92
CA ASN A 39 0.60 -17.87 -5.42
C ASN A 39 -0.45 -17.07 -4.64
N ALA A 40 -0.04 -16.29 -3.64
CA ALA A 40 -0.95 -15.56 -2.78
C ALA A 40 -1.58 -14.36 -3.50
N LYS A 41 -2.81 -14.07 -3.14
CA LYS A 41 -3.51 -12.84 -3.51
C LYS A 41 -3.44 -11.88 -2.34
N VAL A 42 -2.79 -10.73 -2.54
CA VAL A 42 -2.37 -9.83 -1.46
C VAL A 42 -2.99 -8.47 -1.65
N LEU A 43 -3.46 -7.88 -0.54
CA LEU A 43 -3.88 -6.49 -0.47
C LEU A 43 -2.93 -5.73 0.45
N ASP A 44 -2.41 -4.60 -0.03
CA ASP A 44 -1.70 -3.61 0.76
C ASP A 44 -2.70 -2.51 1.16
N LEU A 45 -3.12 -2.54 2.41
CA LEU A 45 -4.13 -1.63 2.95
C LEU A 45 -3.46 -0.36 3.48
N GLY A 46 -3.80 0.78 2.88
CA GLY A 46 -3.10 2.04 3.16
C GLY A 46 -1.71 2.02 2.57
N CYS A 47 -1.61 1.75 1.28
CA CYS A 47 -0.35 1.37 0.62
C CYS A 47 0.66 2.52 0.45
N GLY A 48 0.24 3.77 0.61
CA GLY A 48 1.14 4.92 0.43
C GLY A 48 1.79 4.93 -0.96
N TYR A 49 3.11 4.96 -1.00
CA TYR A 49 3.86 4.94 -2.27
C TYR A 49 4.07 3.53 -2.83
N GLY A 50 3.52 2.50 -2.19
CA GLY A 50 3.52 1.16 -2.73
C GLY A 50 4.83 0.39 -2.58
N GLU A 51 5.71 0.78 -1.66
CA GLU A 51 7.01 0.11 -1.49
C GLU A 51 6.87 -1.38 -1.19
N PHE A 52 5.85 -1.77 -0.41
CA PHE A 52 5.60 -3.18 -0.14
C PHE A 52 5.02 -3.89 -1.36
N ILE A 53 3.88 -3.41 -1.88
CA ILE A 53 3.14 -4.13 -2.91
C ILE A 53 3.89 -4.18 -4.25
N ASN A 54 4.69 -3.14 -4.54
CA ASN A 54 5.50 -3.13 -5.76
C ASN A 54 6.62 -4.17 -5.75
N ASN A 55 7.07 -4.59 -4.56
CA ASN A 55 8.25 -5.44 -4.41
C ASN A 55 7.95 -6.87 -3.98
N ILE A 56 6.80 -7.14 -3.36
CA ILE A 56 6.49 -8.50 -2.91
C ILE A 56 6.18 -9.41 -4.10
N GLN A 57 6.69 -10.64 -4.05
CA GLN A 57 6.43 -11.65 -5.06
C GLN A 57 5.16 -12.40 -4.71
N CYS A 58 4.09 -12.19 -5.50
CA CYS A 58 2.80 -12.84 -5.29
C CYS A 58 2.02 -12.89 -6.60
N GLN A 59 0.91 -13.63 -6.61
CA GLN A 59 0.13 -13.87 -7.83
C GLN A 59 -0.71 -12.64 -8.21
N VAL A 60 -1.45 -12.08 -7.25
CA VAL A 60 -2.31 -10.92 -7.49
C VAL A 60 -2.00 -9.86 -6.44
N ARG A 61 -1.81 -8.64 -6.92
CA ARG A 61 -1.48 -7.49 -6.08
C ARG A 61 -2.60 -6.49 -6.11
N HIS A 62 -3.19 -6.26 -4.94
CA HIS A 62 -4.16 -5.17 -4.73
C HIS A 62 -3.55 -4.13 -3.81
N ALA A 63 -3.87 -2.87 -4.05
CA ALA A 63 -3.49 -1.76 -3.19
C ALA A 63 -4.71 -0.88 -2.95
N MET A 64 -4.87 -0.40 -1.73
CA MET A 64 -5.98 0.48 -1.37
C MET A 64 -5.45 1.71 -0.66
N ASP A 65 -5.85 2.88 -1.12
CA ASP A 65 -5.53 4.15 -0.49
C ASP A 65 -6.55 5.20 -0.90
N LEU A 66 -6.72 6.21 -0.07
CA LEU A 66 -7.63 7.32 -0.35
C LEU A 66 -6.99 8.36 -1.28
N ASN A 67 -5.68 8.41 -1.34
CA ASN A 67 -4.94 9.40 -2.11
C ASN A 67 -4.85 8.99 -3.59
N PRO A 68 -5.45 9.78 -4.52
CA PRO A 68 -5.41 9.45 -5.95
C PRO A 68 -4.00 9.46 -6.53
N ASN A 69 -3.07 10.22 -5.96
CA ASN A 69 -1.70 10.27 -6.44
C ASN A 69 -0.92 8.97 -6.20
N THR A 70 -1.40 8.12 -5.31
CA THR A 70 -0.80 6.82 -5.03
C THR A 70 -0.63 5.99 -6.30
N GLN A 71 -1.59 6.04 -7.20
CA GLN A 71 -1.56 5.27 -8.45
C GLN A 71 -0.31 5.54 -9.27
N ASN A 72 0.23 6.77 -9.21
CA ASN A 72 1.43 7.16 -9.96
C ASN A 72 2.69 6.45 -9.48
N HIS A 73 2.67 5.90 -8.27
CA HIS A 73 3.81 5.20 -7.67
C HIS A 73 3.70 3.67 -7.78
N LEU A 74 2.58 3.15 -8.25
CA LEU A 74 2.34 1.71 -8.33
C LEU A 74 2.78 1.16 -9.69
N THR A 75 3.30 -0.08 -9.68
CA THR A 75 3.60 -0.78 -10.93
C THR A 75 2.32 -1.18 -11.66
N LYS A 76 2.44 -1.50 -12.96
CA LYS A 76 1.29 -1.81 -13.81
C LYS A 76 0.49 -3.01 -13.34
N GLU A 77 1.15 -3.95 -12.66
CA GLU A 77 0.53 -5.20 -12.20
C GLU A 77 -0.35 -5.00 -10.98
N VAL A 78 -0.24 -3.86 -10.29
CA VAL A 78 -1.01 -3.58 -9.08
C VAL A 78 -2.40 -3.07 -9.44
N ILE A 79 -3.42 -3.72 -8.88
CA ILE A 79 -4.82 -3.28 -9.01
C ILE A 79 -5.08 -2.27 -7.90
N PHE A 80 -5.24 -1.00 -8.28
CA PHE A 80 -5.44 0.08 -7.31
C PHE A 80 -6.91 0.33 -7.04
N HIS A 81 -7.26 0.42 -5.75
CA HIS A 81 -8.59 0.77 -5.26
C HIS A 81 -8.50 2.11 -4.54
N GLU A 82 -8.93 3.18 -5.23
CA GLU A 82 -9.02 4.50 -4.62
C GLU A 82 -10.33 4.56 -3.85
N GLN A 83 -10.26 4.29 -2.56
CA GLN A 83 -11.45 4.30 -1.71
C GLN A 83 -11.10 4.46 -0.23
N ASP A 84 -12.10 4.82 0.54
CA ASP A 84 -12.06 4.80 2.00
C ASP A 84 -12.20 3.35 2.47
N CYS A 85 -11.21 2.86 3.21
CA CYS A 85 -11.17 1.48 3.67
C CYS A 85 -12.25 1.15 4.70
N SER A 86 -12.88 2.14 5.30
CA SER A 86 -14.01 1.95 6.23
C SER A 86 -15.35 1.74 5.52
N LYS A 87 -15.40 2.00 4.22
CA LYS A 87 -16.58 1.77 3.38
C LYS A 87 -16.53 0.37 2.78
N PRO A 88 -17.65 -0.14 2.23
CA PRO A 88 -17.63 -1.44 1.56
C PRO A 88 -16.57 -1.50 0.47
N TRP A 89 -15.76 -2.55 0.49
CA TRP A 89 -14.67 -2.72 -0.46
C TRP A 89 -15.18 -3.19 -1.83
N GLN A 90 -14.51 -2.74 -2.88
CA GLN A 90 -14.79 -3.17 -4.25
C GLN A 90 -14.17 -4.54 -4.56
N ILE A 91 -13.41 -5.08 -3.63
CA ILE A 91 -12.78 -6.40 -3.75
C ILE A 91 -13.82 -7.46 -3.37
N ALA A 92 -13.90 -8.53 -4.16
CA ALA A 92 -14.83 -9.62 -3.91
C ALA A 92 -14.57 -10.26 -2.53
N PRO A 93 -15.61 -10.64 -1.77
CA PRO A 93 -15.41 -11.34 -0.50
C PRO A 93 -14.63 -12.64 -0.69
N GLU A 94 -13.80 -12.96 0.30
CA GLU A 94 -13.03 -14.22 0.35
C GLU A 94 -12.09 -14.41 -0.85
N SER A 95 -11.66 -13.31 -1.48
CA SER A 95 -10.77 -13.36 -2.65
C SER A 95 -9.31 -13.07 -2.33
N LEU A 96 -9.00 -12.75 -1.07
CA LEU A 96 -7.64 -12.42 -0.64
C LEU A 96 -7.10 -13.49 0.29
N ASP A 97 -5.81 -13.78 0.13
CA ASP A 97 -5.10 -14.69 1.05
C ASP A 97 -4.43 -13.92 2.18
N ILE A 98 -3.93 -12.72 1.89
CA ILE A 98 -3.16 -11.92 2.83
C ILE A 98 -3.56 -10.45 2.70
N ILE A 99 -3.72 -9.80 3.84
CA ILE A 99 -3.86 -8.35 3.94
C ILE A 99 -2.67 -7.83 4.74
N PHE A 100 -1.90 -6.96 4.13
CA PHE A 100 -0.76 -6.30 4.73
C PHE A 100 -1.11 -4.85 5.04
N THR A 101 -0.71 -4.37 6.19
CA THR A 101 -0.83 -2.95 6.52
C THR A 101 0.34 -2.54 7.40
N SER A 102 0.84 -1.32 7.20
CA SER A 102 1.99 -0.81 7.94
C SER A 102 1.82 0.70 8.14
N ASN A 103 1.89 1.14 9.39
CA ASN A 103 1.84 2.56 9.76
C ASN A 103 0.62 3.27 9.19
N PHE A 104 -0.54 2.60 9.22
CA PHE A 104 -1.75 3.12 8.59
C PHE A 104 -2.88 3.38 9.59
N PHE A 105 -3.14 2.46 10.52
CA PHE A 105 -4.30 2.56 11.41
C PHE A 105 -4.27 3.82 12.27
N GLU A 106 -3.10 4.31 12.65
CA GLU A 106 -2.96 5.54 13.41
C GLU A 106 -3.41 6.79 12.65
N HIS A 107 -3.54 6.70 11.34
CA HIS A 107 -4.00 7.81 10.48
C HIS A 107 -5.51 7.83 10.31
N LEU A 108 -6.23 6.83 10.81
CA LEU A 108 -7.69 6.83 10.74
C LEU A 108 -8.26 7.85 11.72
N PRO A 109 -9.27 8.67 11.29
CA PRO A 109 -9.73 9.80 12.07
C PRO A 109 -10.37 9.45 13.42
N ASN A 110 -10.97 8.25 13.55
CA ASN A 110 -11.66 7.86 14.76
C ASN A 110 -11.77 6.35 14.90
N LYS A 111 -12.20 5.90 16.10
CA LYS A 111 -12.35 4.48 16.41
C LYS A 111 -13.44 3.79 15.59
N GLN A 112 -14.47 4.53 15.22
CA GLN A 112 -15.58 3.98 14.42
C GLN A 112 -15.07 3.56 13.02
N MET A 113 -14.25 4.38 12.38
CA MET A 113 -13.66 4.06 11.10
C MET A 113 -12.69 2.88 11.22
N LEU A 114 -11.90 2.83 12.29
CA LEU A 114 -11.02 1.70 12.57
C LEU A 114 -11.82 0.40 12.73
N ASN A 115 -12.87 0.42 13.53
CA ASN A 115 -13.72 -0.74 13.75
C ASN A 115 -14.38 -1.22 12.46
N GLN A 116 -14.87 -0.29 11.64
CA GLN A 116 -15.49 -0.63 10.37
C GLN A 116 -14.46 -1.22 9.39
N THR A 117 -13.25 -0.67 9.37
CA THR A 117 -12.16 -1.20 8.54
C THR A 117 -11.79 -2.63 8.95
N VAL A 118 -11.67 -2.88 10.26
CA VAL A 118 -11.37 -4.22 10.78
C VAL A 118 -12.47 -5.21 10.42
N LYS A 119 -13.73 -4.80 10.46
CA LYS A 119 -14.85 -5.63 10.00
C LYS A 119 -14.74 -5.99 8.52
N ASN A 120 -14.32 -5.04 7.69
CA ASN A 120 -14.14 -5.28 6.25
C ASN A 120 -13.02 -6.29 5.97
N ILE A 121 -12.02 -6.35 6.84
CA ILE A 121 -10.91 -7.32 6.71
C ILE A 121 -11.40 -8.76 6.90
N ARG A 122 -12.42 -8.94 7.72
CA ARG A 122 -13.00 -10.26 7.97
C ARG A 122 -13.84 -10.73 6.78
#